data_9dc05c48997ea0e41ea3f963c139c0af
#
_entry.id   9dc05c48997ea0e41ea3f963c139c0af
#
_cell.length_a   1.000
_cell.length_b   1.000
_cell.length_c   1.000
_cell.angle_alpha   90.00
_cell.angle_beta   90.00
_cell.angle_gamma   90.00
#
_symmetry.space_group_name_H-M   'P 1'
#
loop_
_entity.id
_entity.type
_entity.pdbx_description
1 polymer ?
#
loop_
_entity_poly.entity_id
_entity_poly.type
_entity_poly.pdbx_seq_one_letter_code
_entity_poly.pdbx_strand_id
1 'polypeptide(L)'
;MDITEMASVLSGQKFRTLIFDACFMASVEAVYDLRNVADYVIASSAEIMGRGMPYDLVLKYLFCAGGTEGNLMKYCSEYMRYYKELASGRKSGTISLIDCSKMEALATAVAKVEQGGLNEVNSYDVQAFELLDESQFFDMEHFYDLAAKDRSAYAAMQNALTDCVIYMGYTPTVFS
;
A
#
# COMPACT_ATOMS: atom_id res chain seq x y z
N MET A 1 -0.90 19.07 -7.65
CA MET A 1 -2.01 18.12 -7.95
C MET A 1 -2.04 17.14 -6.82
N ASP A 2 -3.11 17.07 -6.08
CA ASP A 2 -3.32 16.06 -5.07
C ASP A 2 -3.89 14.75 -5.69
N ILE A 3 -4.08 13.70 -4.88
CA ILE A 3 -4.56 12.40 -5.38
C ILE A 3 -5.99 12.48 -5.88
N THR A 4 -6.84 13.24 -5.23
CA THR A 4 -8.24 13.43 -5.62
C THR A 4 -8.33 14.14 -6.97
N GLU A 5 -7.51 15.18 -7.19
CA GLU A 5 -7.37 15.83 -8.51
C GLU A 5 -6.87 14.84 -9.56
N MET A 6 -5.85 14.04 -9.25
CA MET A 6 -5.32 13.03 -10.16
C MET A 6 -6.39 12.00 -10.54
N ALA A 7 -7.13 11.47 -9.57
CA ALA A 7 -8.23 10.54 -9.81
C ALA A 7 -9.32 11.17 -10.71
N SER A 8 -9.63 12.45 -10.48
CA SER A 8 -10.60 13.20 -11.29
C SER A 8 -10.14 13.38 -12.74
N VAL A 9 -8.87 13.78 -12.94
CA VAL A 9 -8.29 13.98 -14.29
C VAL A 9 -8.22 12.67 -15.05
N LEU A 10 -7.92 11.56 -14.37
CA LEU A 10 -7.85 10.23 -14.96
C LEU A 10 -9.23 9.56 -15.06
N SER A 11 -10.28 10.17 -14.53
CA SER A 11 -11.64 9.64 -14.61
C SER A 11 -12.06 9.48 -16.08
N GLY A 12 -12.65 8.33 -16.42
CA GLY A 12 -12.95 7.99 -17.81
C GLY A 12 -11.85 7.19 -18.52
N GLN A 13 -10.67 7.07 -17.94
CA GLN A 13 -9.65 6.10 -18.31
C GLN A 13 -9.72 4.90 -17.35
N LYS A 14 -9.42 3.70 -17.87
CA LYS A 14 -9.28 2.52 -17.03
C LYS A 14 -7.95 1.86 -17.31
N PHE A 15 -7.04 2.02 -16.37
CA PHE A 15 -5.73 1.42 -16.44
C PHE A 15 -5.76 0.00 -15.87
N ARG A 16 -4.99 -0.91 -16.45
CA ARG A 16 -4.79 -2.22 -15.85
C ARG A 16 -4.00 -2.11 -14.54
N THR A 17 -2.99 -1.26 -14.52
CA THR A 17 -2.12 -1.08 -13.35
C THR A 17 -1.60 0.34 -13.33
N LEU A 18 -1.63 0.97 -12.16
CA LEU A 18 -0.87 2.17 -11.85
C LEU A 18 0.33 1.79 -11.00
N ILE A 19 1.50 2.29 -11.34
CA ILE A 19 2.74 2.05 -10.62
C ILE A 19 3.28 3.39 -10.17
N PHE A 20 3.49 3.55 -8.88
CA PHE A 20 4.01 4.77 -8.29
C PHE A 20 5.47 4.58 -7.87
N ASP A 21 6.36 5.30 -8.52
CA ASP A 21 7.76 5.49 -8.09
C ASP A 21 7.82 6.75 -7.21
N ALA A 22 7.06 6.73 -6.13
CA ALA A 22 6.90 7.83 -5.19
C ALA A 22 6.59 7.29 -3.78
N CYS A 23 7.03 8.04 -2.77
CA CYS A 23 6.84 7.71 -1.36
C CYS A 23 5.36 7.72 -0.96
N PHE A 24 4.95 6.86 -0.03
CA PHE A 24 3.65 6.84 0.67
C PHE A 24 2.41 6.65 -0.22
N MET A 25 2.59 6.25 -1.47
CA MET A 25 1.48 6.09 -2.43
C MET A 25 0.65 4.82 -2.22
N ALA A 26 1.05 3.92 -1.31
CA ALA A 26 0.24 2.78 -0.88
C ALA A 26 -0.65 3.11 0.35
N SER A 27 -0.88 4.39 0.64
CA SER A 27 -1.86 4.75 1.65
C SER A 27 -3.27 4.35 1.21
N VAL A 28 -4.10 3.96 2.18
CA VAL A 28 -5.48 3.49 1.91
C VAL A 28 -6.29 4.56 1.21
N GLU A 29 -6.13 5.82 1.60
CA GLU A 29 -6.82 6.98 1.03
C GLU A 29 -6.46 7.17 -0.44
N ALA A 30 -5.16 7.12 -0.76
CA ALA A 30 -4.69 7.29 -2.14
C ALA A 30 -5.24 6.18 -3.05
N VAL A 31 -5.17 4.92 -2.60
CA VAL A 31 -5.65 3.79 -3.39
C VAL A 31 -7.18 3.80 -3.49
N TYR A 32 -7.89 4.22 -2.43
CA TYR A 32 -9.34 4.35 -2.47
C TYR A 32 -9.81 5.38 -3.52
N ASP A 33 -9.15 6.54 -3.59
CA ASP A 33 -9.46 7.55 -4.60
C ASP A 33 -9.22 7.02 -6.03
N LEU A 34 -8.19 6.20 -6.21
CA LEU A 34 -7.80 5.63 -7.50
C LEU A 34 -8.56 4.35 -7.88
N ARG A 35 -9.42 3.79 -7.00
CA ARG A 35 -10.06 2.47 -7.19
C ARG A 35 -10.88 2.31 -8.48
N ASN A 36 -11.42 3.43 -8.98
CA ASN A 36 -12.17 3.43 -10.23
C ASN A 36 -11.31 3.68 -11.47
N VAL A 37 -10.06 4.12 -11.27
CA VAL A 37 -9.12 4.49 -12.32
C VAL A 37 -8.26 3.29 -12.75
N ALA A 38 -7.90 2.42 -11.82
CA ALA A 38 -7.05 1.26 -12.10
C ALA A 38 -7.67 -0.06 -11.58
N ASP A 39 -7.24 -1.19 -12.15
CA ASP A 39 -7.56 -2.51 -11.59
C ASP A 39 -6.60 -2.84 -10.45
N TYR A 40 -5.31 -2.48 -10.59
CA TYR A 40 -4.26 -2.71 -9.59
C TYR A 40 -3.44 -1.46 -9.35
N VAL A 41 -2.96 -1.30 -8.12
CA VAL A 41 -1.94 -0.31 -7.76
C VAL A 41 -0.69 -1.03 -7.24
N ILE A 42 0.48 -0.63 -7.73
CA ILE A 42 1.78 -0.97 -7.15
C ILE A 42 2.38 0.30 -6.57
N ALA A 43 2.65 0.30 -5.27
CA ALA A 43 3.16 1.47 -4.56
C ALA A 43 3.89 1.07 -3.27
N SER A 44 4.62 2.03 -2.69
CA SER A 44 5.26 1.91 -1.38
C SER A 44 4.42 2.58 -0.30
N SER A 45 4.29 1.94 0.87
CA SER A 45 3.70 2.55 2.08
C SER A 45 4.67 3.45 2.82
N ALA A 46 5.96 3.38 2.47
CA ALA A 46 7.03 4.17 3.07
C ALA A 46 7.79 4.98 2.02
N GLU A 47 8.87 5.62 2.42
CA GLU A 47 9.75 6.31 1.48
C GLU A 47 10.38 5.35 0.47
N ILE A 48 10.48 5.79 -0.78
CA ILE A 48 11.26 5.12 -1.81
C ILE A 48 12.66 5.75 -1.84
N MET A 49 13.68 4.90 -1.78
CA MET A 49 15.07 5.35 -1.90
C MET A 49 15.27 6.08 -3.22
N GLY A 50 16.16 7.09 -3.25
CA GLY A 50 16.42 7.92 -4.43
C GLY A 50 16.88 7.16 -5.70
N ARG A 51 17.09 5.83 -5.62
CA ARG A 51 17.30 4.96 -6.78
C ARG A 51 16.00 4.63 -7.52
N GLY A 52 14.85 4.77 -6.86
CA GLY A 52 13.55 4.47 -7.42
C GLY A 52 13.35 2.99 -7.77
N MET A 53 12.47 2.74 -8.71
CA MET A 53 12.19 1.41 -9.22
C MET A 53 13.34 0.90 -10.10
N PRO A 54 13.81 -0.37 -9.95
CA PRO A 54 14.83 -0.96 -10.81
C PRO A 54 14.20 -1.35 -12.17
N TYR A 55 13.87 -0.37 -12.99
CA TYR A 55 13.09 -0.53 -14.22
C TYR A 55 13.68 -1.55 -15.20
N ASP A 56 15.01 -1.63 -15.29
CA ASP A 56 15.73 -2.60 -16.12
C ASP A 56 15.45 -4.05 -15.72
N LEU A 57 15.10 -4.29 -14.46
CA LEU A 57 14.79 -5.62 -13.94
C LEU A 57 13.29 -5.93 -13.93
N VAL A 58 12.45 -4.94 -13.64
CA VAL A 58 11.03 -5.18 -13.35
C VAL A 58 10.11 -4.99 -14.55
N LEU A 59 10.42 -4.09 -15.50
CA LEU A 59 9.54 -3.76 -16.63
C LEU A 59 9.15 -4.96 -17.48
N LYS A 60 10.04 -5.94 -17.63
CA LYS A 60 9.75 -7.15 -18.40
C LYS A 60 8.46 -7.86 -17.97
N TYR A 61 8.12 -7.80 -16.69
CA TYR A 61 6.93 -8.47 -16.15
C TYR A 61 5.61 -7.80 -16.58
N LEU A 62 5.64 -6.54 -16.99
CA LEU A 62 4.48 -5.85 -17.52
C LEU A 62 4.10 -6.30 -18.94
N PHE A 63 5.05 -6.88 -19.67
CA PHE A 63 4.90 -7.29 -21.06
C PHE A 63 4.97 -8.81 -21.26
N CYS A 64 5.11 -9.59 -20.19
CA CYS A 64 5.10 -11.04 -20.27
C CYS A 64 3.71 -11.59 -20.57
N ALA A 65 3.66 -12.66 -21.34
CA ALA A 65 2.45 -13.46 -21.47
C ALA A 65 2.10 -14.13 -20.12
N GLY A 66 0.81 -14.33 -19.87
CA GLY A 66 0.31 -14.97 -18.64
C GLY A 66 -0.73 -14.12 -17.91
N GLY A 67 -1.10 -14.53 -16.71
CA GLY A 67 -2.05 -13.79 -15.87
C GLY A 67 -1.46 -12.49 -15.35
N THR A 68 -2.23 -11.42 -15.42
CA THR A 68 -1.83 -10.07 -14.99
C THR A 68 -1.32 -10.10 -13.55
N GLU A 69 -2.11 -10.60 -12.62
CA GLU A 69 -1.77 -10.65 -11.19
C GLU A 69 -0.45 -11.37 -10.91
N GLY A 70 -0.26 -12.57 -11.48
CA GLY A 70 0.97 -13.33 -11.31
C GLY A 70 2.21 -12.60 -11.85
N ASN A 71 2.08 -11.81 -12.91
CA ASN A 71 3.17 -11.00 -13.45
C ASN A 71 3.46 -9.79 -12.55
N LEU A 72 2.43 -9.15 -12.00
CA LEU A 72 2.58 -8.04 -11.06
C LEU A 72 3.20 -8.51 -9.74
N MET A 73 2.86 -9.71 -9.25
CA MET A 73 3.53 -10.32 -8.09
C MET A 73 5.02 -10.56 -8.35
N LYS A 74 5.39 -11.01 -9.56
CA LYS A 74 6.80 -11.16 -9.96
C LYS A 74 7.51 -9.81 -10.04
N TYR A 75 6.84 -8.76 -10.52
CA TYR A 75 7.34 -7.40 -10.50
C TYR A 75 7.72 -6.98 -9.07
N CYS A 76 6.79 -7.12 -8.13
CA CYS A 76 7.01 -6.77 -6.74
C CYS A 76 8.10 -7.63 -6.08
N SER A 77 8.12 -8.94 -6.36
CA SER A 77 9.15 -9.84 -5.84
C SER A 77 10.55 -9.49 -6.33
N GLU A 78 10.68 -9.10 -7.62
CA GLU A 78 11.96 -8.68 -8.20
C GLU A 78 12.44 -7.34 -7.61
N TYR A 79 11.53 -6.37 -7.41
CA TYR A 79 11.82 -5.15 -6.68
C TYR A 79 12.37 -5.46 -5.28
N MET A 80 11.71 -6.32 -4.53
CA MET A 80 12.17 -6.70 -3.19
C MET A 80 13.49 -7.45 -3.20
N ARG A 81 13.72 -8.32 -4.19
CA ARG A 81 15.01 -9.00 -4.37
C ARG A 81 16.13 -7.99 -4.58
N TYR A 82 15.91 -7.02 -5.48
CA TYR A 82 16.89 -5.96 -5.74
C TYR A 82 17.28 -5.20 -4.46
N TYR A 83 16.30 -4.72 -3.69
CA TYR A 83 16.57 -3.96 -2.48
C TYR A 83 17.21 -4.80 -1.36
N LYS A 84 16.87 -6.08 -1.24
CA LYS A 84 17.48 -7.01 -0.28
C LYS A 84 18.94 -7.35 -0.62
N GLU A 85 19.31 -7.31 -1.88
CA GLU A 85 20.68 -7.61 -2.35
C GLU A 85 21.61 -6.38 -2.32
N LEU A 86 21.10 -5.18 -2.14
CA LEU A 86 21.94 -3.97 -2.03
C LEU A 86 22.89 -4.05 -0.82
N ALA A 87 23.98 -3.29 -0.92
CA ALA A 87 24.92 -3.16 0.19
C ALA A 87 24.25 -2.60 1.45
N SER A 88 24.76 -2.97 2.63
CA SER A 88 24.32 -2.46 3.93
C SER A 88 24.21 -0.92 3.92
N GLY A 89 23.18 -0.36 4.56
CA GLY A 89 22.87 1.07 4.57
C GLY A 89 22.09 1.57 3.33
N ARG A 90 21.73 0.67 2.39
CA ARG A 90 20.91 0.97 1.21
C ARG A 90 19.74 0.00 1.03
N LYS A 91 19.56 -0.88 2.01
CA LYS A 91 18.51 -1.91 2.03
C LYS A 91 17.24 -1.34 2.67
N SER A 92 16.64 -0.37 2.05
CA SER A 92 15.36 0.17 2.52
C SER A 92 14.38 0.19 1.36
N GLY A 93 13.28 -0.53 1.52
CA GLY A 93 12.22 -0.55 0.53
C GLY A 93 11.00 -1.30 1.02
N THR A 94 9.85 -0.77 0.67
CA THR A 94 8.56 -1.43 0.79
C THR A 94 7.87 -1.42 -0.55
N ILE A 95 7.02 -2.38 -0.82
CA ILE A 95 6.19 -2.43 -2.00
C ILE A 95 4.93 -3.24 -1.72
N SER A 96 3.80 -2.76 -2.18
CA SER A 96 2.52 -3.45 -2.12
C SER A 96 1.90 -3.54 -3.51
N LEU A 97 1.24 -4.67 -3.78
CA LEU A 97 0.32 -4.86 -4.91
C LEU A 97 -1.08 -4.91 -4.36
N ILE A 98 -1.93 -4.01 -4.79
CA ILE A 98 -3.26 -3.82 -4.25
C ILE A 98 -4.31 -4.02 -5.36
N ASP A 99 -5.33 -4.83 -5.07
CA ASP A 99 -6.52 -5.01 -5.90
C ASP A 99 -7.54 -3.90 -5.62
N CYS A 100 -7.65 -2.97 -6.54
CA CYS A 100 -8.57 -1.83 -6.42
C CYS A 100 -10.05 -2.24 -6.33
N SER A 101 -10.42 -3.40 -6.88
CA SER A 101 -11.81 -3.89 -6.84
C SER A 101 -12.29 -4.23 -5.43
N LYS A 102 -11.38 -4.40 -4.47
CA LYS A 102 -11.66 -4.73 -3.08
C LYS A 102 -11.76 -3.52 -2.15
N MET A 103 -11.35 -2.35 -2.62
CA MET A 103 -11.26 -1.14 -1.78
C MET A 103 -12.60 -0.69 -1.19
N GLU A 104 -13.71 -0.86 -1.91
CA GLU A 104 -15.05 -0.51 -1.40
C GLU A 104 -15.49 -1.43 -0.26
N ALA A 105 -15.14 -2.72 -0.35
CA ALA A 105 -15.40 -3.66 0.73
C ALA A 105 -14.57 -3.33 1.98
N LEU A 106 -13.30 -2.95 1.79
CA LEU A 106 -12.44 -2.48 2.88
C LEU A 106 -13.01 -1.22 3.53
N ALA A 107 -13.37 -0.21 2.75
CA ALA A 107 -13.97 1.02 3.28
C ALA A 107 -15.25 0.76 4.08
N THR A 108 -16.09 -0.16 3.60
CA THR A 108 -17.29 -0.59 4.32
C THR A 108 -16.96 -1.28 5.65
N ALA A 109 -15.91 -2.10 5.68
CA ALA A 109 -15.48 -2.78 6.89
C ALA A 109 -14.89 -1.81 7.91
N VAL A 110 -14.08 -0.84 7.47
CA VAL A 110 -13.54 0.25 8.31
C VAL A 110 -14.68 1.04 8.94
N ALA A 111 -15.67 1.47 8.16
CA ALA A 111 -16.82 2.22 8.69
C ALA A 111 -17.58 1.46 9.79
N LYS A 112 -17.65 0.12 9.72
CA LYS A 112 -18.25 -0.71 10.78
C LYS A 112 -17.41 -0.71 12.05
N VAL A 113 -16.08 -0.75 11.94
CA VAL A 113 -15.20 -0.64 13.11
C VAL A 113 -15.41 0.70 13.81
N GLU A 114 -15.46 1.78 13.06
CA GLU A 114 -15.70 3.13 13.60
C GLU A 114 -17.07 3.25 14.26
N GLN A 115 -18.14 2.71 13.64
CA GLN A 115 -19.48 2.65 14.22
C GLN A 115 -19.53 1.83 15.52
N GLY A 116 -18.69 0.79 15.66
CA GLY A 116 -18.50 0.01 16.87
C GLY A 116 -17.83 0.78 18.01
N GLY A 117 -17.30 1.96 17.73
CA GLY A 117 -16.60 2.85 18.65
C GLY A 117 -15.10 2.56 18.76
N LEU A 118 -14.35 3.62 18.95
CA LEU A 118 -12.89 3.59 19.08
C LEU A 118 -12.48 4.00 20.51
N ASN A 119 -11.37 3.45 20.96
CA ASN A 119 -10.62 3.96 22.11
C ASN A 119 -9.70 5.09 21.64
N GLU A 120 -9.32 5.97 22.55
CA GLU A 120 -8.23 6.91 22.31
C GLU A 120 -6.91 6.11 22.17
N VAL A 121 -6.15 6.45 21.15
CA VAL A 121 -4.83 5.85 20.87
C VAL A 121 -3.81 6.97 20.77
N ASN A 122 -2.69 6.82 21.48
CA ASN A 122 -1.57 7.73 21.34
C ASN A 122 -0.84 7.40 20.01
N SER A 123 -0.61 8.40 19.17
CA SER A 123 0.08 8.23 17.89
C SER A 123 1.48 7.62 18.04
N TYR A 124 2.14 7.84 19.17
CA TYR A 124 3.45 7.23 19.45
C TYR A 124 3.39 5.71 19.68
N ASP A 125 2.21 5.17 19.96
CA ASP A 125 2.00 3.73 20.14
C ASP A 125 1.69 3.02 18.82
N VAL A 126 1.43 3.77 17.75
CA VAL A 126 1.10 3.24 16.42
C VAL A 126 2.36 3.16 15.55
N GLN A 127 2.52 2.07 14.81
CA GLN A 127 3.57 1.95 13.80
C GLN A 127 3.46 3.08 12.77
N ALA A 128 4.47 3.94 12.71
CA ALA A 128 4.60 4.95 11.66
C ALA A 128 5.46 4.44 10.50
N PHE A 129 5.21 5.00 9.30
CA PHE A 129 5.96 4.69 8.07
C PHE A 129 7.01 5.76 7.72
N GLU A 130 7.19 6.73 8.58
CA GLU A 130 8.16 7.83 8.41
C GLU A 130 8.86 8.12 9.73
N LEU A 131 10.05 8.74 9.64
CA LEU A 131 10.88 9.11 10.80
C LEU A 131 10.83 10.64 11.04
N LEU A 132 9.65 11.22 10.99
CA LEU A 132 9.43 12.63 11.33
C LEU A 132 9.04 12.77 12.81
N ASP A 133 9.35 13.93 13.41
CA ASP A 133 8.94 14.24 14.79
C ASP A 133 7.41 14.20 14.94
N GLU A 134 6.68 14.53 13.88
CA GLU A 134 5.23 14.42 13.77
C GLU A 134 4.90 13.58 12.55
N SER A 135 4.75 12.26 12.76
CA SER A 135 4.38 11.32 11.69
C SER A 135 2.97 11.56 11.19
N GLN A 136 2.77 11.43 9.88
CA GLN A 136 1.49 11.59 9.19
C GLN A 136 0.97 10.28 8.59
N PHE A 137 1.85 9.27 8.41
CA PHE A 137 1.51 7.98 7.84
C PHE A 137 1.69 6.87 8.87
N PHE A 138 0.59 6.20 9.18
CA PHE A 138 0.53 5.15 10.20
C PHE A 138 0.04 3.83 9.61
N ASP A 139 0.41 2.74 10.25
CA ASP A 139 -0.12 1.42 9.93
C ASP A 139 -1.59 1.32 10.34
N MET A 140 -2.46 1.14 9.34
CA MET A 140 -3.90 1.12 9.55
C MET A 140 -4.32 -0.08 10.41
N GLU A 141 -3.74 -1.26 10.17
CA GLU A 141 -4.08 -2.47 10.92
C GLU A 141 -3.69 -2.31 12.38
N HIS A 142 -2.48 -1.79 12.65
CA HIS A 142 -2.00 -1.56 14.01
C HIS A 142 -2.83 -0.49 14.72
N PHE A 143 -3.21 0.60 14.04
CA PHE A 143 -4.10 1.61 14.62
C PHE A 143 -5.43 1.00 15.07
N TYR A 144 -6.11 0.28 14.19
CA TYR A 144 -7.40 -0.31 14.53
C TYR A 144 -7.29 -1.50 15.50
N ASP A 145 -6.15 -2.18 15.57
CA ASP A 145 -5.91 -3.19 16.62
C ASP A 145 -5.94 -2.57 18.02
N LEU A 146 -5.36 -1.39 18.18
CA LEU A 146 -5.34 -0.65 19.44
C LEU A 146 -6.69 0.05 19.71
N ALA A 147 -7.31 0.61 18.66
CA ALA A 147 -8.46 1.49 18.80
C ALA A 147 -9.80 0.77 18.87
N ALA A 148 -9.99 -0.32 18.13
CA ALA A 148 -11.30 -0.93 17.92
C ALA A 148 -11.89 -1.53 19.19
N LYS A 149 -13.10 -1.10 19.58
CA LYS A 149 -13.89 -1.72 20.66
C LYS A 149 -14.61 -2.96 20.18
N ASP A 150 -15.16 -2.94 18.97
CA ASP A 150 -15.80 -4.11 18.36
C ASP A 150 -14.74 -4.98 17.67
N ARG A 151 -14.31 -6.03 18.38
CA ARG A 151 -13.29 -6.97 17.86
C ARG A 151 -13.80 -7.83 16.70
N SER A 152 -15.11 -8.03 16.57
CA SER A 152 -15.69 -8.75 15.43
C SER A 152 -15.65 -7.89 14.16
N ALA A 153 -15.97 -6.62 14.27
CA ALA A 153 -15.85 -5.65 13.17
C ALA A 153 -14.36 -5.50 12.76
N TYR A 154 -13.45 -5.44 13.73
CA TYR A 154 -12.00 -5.39 13.46
C TYR A 154 -11.53 -6.64 12.69
N ALA A 155 -11.92 -7.84 13.12
CA ALA A 155 -11.55 -9.06 12.41
C ALA A 155 -12.09 -9.10 10.96
N ALA A 156 -13.30 -8.56 10.73
CA ALA A 156 -13.85 -8.42 9.39
C ALA A 156 -13.06 -7.41 8.55
N MET A 157 -12.59 -6.32 9.14
CA MET A 157 -11.72 -5.34 8.48
C MET A 157 -10.36 -5.96 8.12
N GLN A 158 -9.73 -6.73 9.01
CA GLN A 158 -8.48 -7.44 8.72
C GLN A 158 -8.62 -8.38 7.52
N ASN A 159 -9.73 -9.14 7.44
CA ASN A 159 -10.01 -9.99 6.30
C ASN A 159 -10.15 -9.18 5.01
N ALA A 160 -10.89 -8.07 5.04
CA ALA A 160 -11.05 -7.19 3.89
C ALA A 160 -9.72 -6.56 3.45
N LEU A 161 -8.84 -6.19 4.38
CA LEU A 161 -7.50 -5.70 4.10
C LEU A 161 -6.63 -6.80 3.45
N THR A 162 -6.67 -8.01 3.97
CA THR A 162 -5.97 -9.17 3.40
C THR A 162 -6.44 -9.47 1.97
N ASP A 163 -7.74 -9.31 1.70
CA ASP A 163 -8.29 -9.51 0.35
C ASP A 163 -7.87 -8.40 -0.64
N CYS A 164 -7.56 -7.19 -0.13
CA CYS A 164 -7.07 -6.08 -0.95
C CYS A 164 -5.60 -6.23 -1.31
N VAL A 165 -4.76 -6.64 -0.36
CA VAL A 165 -3.30 -6.64 -0.50
C VAL A 165 -2.82 -8.00 -1.00
N ILE A 166 -2.68 -8.12 -2.33
CA ILE A 166 -2.25 -9.37 -3.00
C ILE A 166 -0.77 -9.69 -2.68
N TYR A 167 0.04 -8.68 -2.54
CA TYR A 167 1.45 -8.81 -2.20
C TYR A 167 1.89 -7.65 -1.33
N MET A 168 2.65 -7.95 -0.30
CA MET A 168 3.37 -6.97 0.52
C MET A 168 4.79 -7.46 0.74
N GLY A 169 5.76 -6.57 0.51
CA GLY A 169 7.16 -6.83 0.77
C GLY A 169 7.83 -5.65 1.45
N TYR A 170 8.76 -5.95 2.33
CA TYR A 170 9.59 -4.96 3.01
C TYR A 170 10.99 -5.52 3.29
N THR A 171 11.94 -4.64 3.46
CA THR A 171 13.28 -4.97 3.93
C THR A 171 13.30 -4.97 5.46
N PRO A 172 14.20 -5.74 6.12
CA PRO A 172 14.25 -5.80 7.59
C PRO A 172 14.49 -4.44 8.26
N THR A 173 15.14 -3.54 7.55
CA THR A 173 15.38 -2.17 7.97
C THR A 173 14.74 -1.25 6.94
N VAL A 174 13.71 -0.54 7.33
CA VAL A 174 13.12 0.55 6.57
C VAL A 174 13.64 1.82 7.23
N PHE A 175 14.23 2.74 6.45
CA PHE A 175 14.82 4.02 6.91
C PHE A 175 16.12 3.96 7.74
N SER A 176 16.98 3.02 7.58
CA SER A 176 18.32 3.04 8.20
C SER A 176 19.41 3.52 7.26
#